data_92a255a47fff15214568bf89717cd6df
#
_entry.id   92a255a47fff15214568bf89717cd6df
#
_cell.length_a   1.000
_cell.length_b   1.000
_cell.length_c   1.000
_cell.angle_alpha   90.00
_cell.angle_beta   90.00
_cell.angle_gamma   90.00
#
_symmetry.space_group_name_H-M   'P 1'
#
loop_
_entity.id
_entity.type
_entity.pdbx_description
1 polymer ?
#
loop_
_entity_poly.entity_id
_entity_poly.type
_entity_poly.pdbx_seq_one_letter_code
_entity_poly.pdbx_strand_id
1 'polypeptide(L)'
;MRKQTPSQTVGPFYAIGLTRKPMNLMAMESTQGERIRVEGRVFDGDGAAIPDVMVEIWQANAYGRYNHPDDKQEKPLDPMFTGWGRSGTDEQCFYSFETIKPGPVPGNDATVQAPHVDVCIMARGMLVHAFTRIYFSDEQANESDPVLLSVKNKKRRRTLVATRGEKDGKVVYRFDIRLQGDNETVFFDM
;
A
#
# COMPACT_ATOMS: atom_id res chain seq x y z
N MET A 1 3.11 28.29 -25.39
CA MET A 1 2.71 27.10 -24.59
C MET A 1 3.41 27.20 -23.24
N ARG A 2 2.69 27.14 -22.11
CA ARG A 2 3.31 27.12 -20.79
C ARG A 2 4.00 25.76 -20.58
N LYS A 3 5.25 25.78 -20.13
CA LYS A 3 5.98 24.54 -19.83
C LYS A 3 5.54 24.01 -18.48
N GLN A 4 5.56 22.69 -18.31
CA GLN A 4 5.32 22.05 -17.02
C GLN A 4 6.43 22.48 -16.02
N THR A 5 6.06 22.66 -14.78
CA THR A 5 7.02 22.88 -13.68
C THR A 5 7.90 21.64 -13.53
N PRO A 6 9.22 21.81 -13.33
CA PRO A 6 10.09 20.69 -13.03
C PRO A 6 9.64 19.91 -11.80
N SER A 7 9.89 18.60 -11.78
CA SER A 7 9.68 17.78 -10.59
C SER A 7 10.53 18.28 -9.43
N GLN A 8 9.96 18.27 -8.24
CA GLN A 8 10.62 18.72 -7.01
C GLN A 8 10.41 17.68 -5.92
N THR A 9 11.41 17.49 -5.07
CA THR A 9 11.25 16.68 -3.87
C THR A 9 10.26 17.34 -2.92
N VAL A 10 9.55 16.52 -2.14
CA VAL A 10 8.73 17.02 -1.04
C VAL A 10 9.62 17.68 0.01
N GLY A 11 9.24 18.87 0.46
CA GLY A 11 9.94 19.56 1.52
C GLY A 11 9.46 19.10 2.91
N PRO A 12 10.13 19.49 4.01
CA PRO A 12 9.79 19.03 5.37
C PRO A 12 8.36 19.41 5.81
N PHE A 13 7.78 20.43 5.21
CA PHE A 13 6.41 20.86 5.52
C PHE A 13 5.33 19.85 5.10
N TYR A 14 5.61 18.92 4.19
CA TYR A 14 4.62 17.92 3.83
C TYR A 14 4.24 17.03 5.02
N ALA A 15 5.22 16.59 5.82
CA ALA A 15 4.96 15.83 7.04
C ALA A 15 4.12 16.66 8.02
N ILE A 16 4.49 17.94 8.25
CA ILE A 16 3.75 18.83 9.14
C ILE A 16 2.30 19.04 8.67
N GLY A 17 2.07 19.20 7.37
CA GLY A 17 0.75 19.48 6.80
C GLY A 17 -0.14 18.25 6.64
N LEU A 18 0.45 17.10 6.27
CA LEU A 18 -0.27 15.94 5.77
C LEU A 18 -0.36 14.78 6.77
N THR A 19 0.52 14.72 7.78
CA THR A 19 0.54 13.59 8.75
C THR A 19 0.05 13.97 10.16
N ARG A 20 -0.44 15.19 10.36
CA ARG A 20 -0.90 15.68 11.68
C ARG A 20 -2.10 14.94 12.27
N LYS A 21 -2.96 14.41 11.41
CA LYS A 21 -4.13 13.64 11.84
C LYS A 21 -3.89 12.17 11.56
N PRO A 22 -4.23 11.26 12.47
CA PRO A 22 -4.14 9.84 12.19
C PRO A 22 -5.16 9.49 11.08
N MET A 23 -4.65 9.24 9.87
CA MET A 23 -5.42 8.77 8.72
C MET A 23 -5.12 7.30 8.41
N ASN A 24 -4.43 6.64 9.31
CA ASN A 24 -4.04 5.25 9.23
C ASN A 24 -5.01 4.29 9.96
N LEU A 25 -6.01 4.84 10.64
CA LEU A 25 -7.13 4.07 11.22
C LEU A 25 -8.27 4.04 10.21
N MET A 26 -8.21 3.11 9.26
CA MET A 26 -9.13 3.06 8.14
C MET A 26 -10.39 2.27 8.44
N ALA A 27 -10.30 1.28 9.34
CA ALA A 27 -11.41 0.40 9.68
C ALA A 27 -12.05 0.81 10.98
N MET A 28 -13.34 1.15 10.92
CA MET A 28 -14.20 1.42 12.08
C MET A 28 -14.79 0.12 12.64
N GLU A 29 -15.37 0.14 13.84
CA GLU A 29 -15.94 -1.05 14.48
C GLU A 29 -17.00 -1.75 13.61
N SER A 30 -17.77 -0.99 12.85
CA SER A 30 -18.80 -1.48 11.93
C SER A 30 -18.30 -1.90 10.55
N THR A 31 -17.04 -1.62 10.19
CA THR A 31 -16.48 -1.97 8.88
C THR A 31 -16.47 -3.48 8.68
N GLN A 32 -16.92 -3.95 7.54
CA GLN A 32 -17.01 -5.37 7.20
C GLN A 32 -15.64 -5.93 6.77
N GLY A 33 -15.36 -7.18 7.13
CA GLY A 33 -14.17 -7.91 6.71
C GLY A 33 -13.22 -8.30 7.84
N GLU A 34 -12.19 -9.07 7.52
CA GLU A 34 -11.14 -9.47 8.45
C GLU A 34 -10.29 -8.23 8.83
N ARG A 35 -10.24 -7.94 10.12
CA ARG A 35 -9.39 -6.86 10.65
C ARG A 35 -7.94 -7.26 10.56
N ILE A 36 -7.15 -6.39 9.95
CA ILE A 36 -5.72 -6.59 9.81
C ILE A 36 -4.97 -5.31 10.16
N ARG A 37 -3.72 -5.49 10.54
CA ARG A 37 -2.74 -4.42 10.61
C ARG A 37 -1.70 -4.65 9.50
N VAL A 38 -1.43 -3.62 8.71
CA VAL A 38 -0.29 -3.59 7.79
C VAL A 38 0.76 -2.69 8.41
N GLU A 39 1.98 -3.19 8.59
CA GLU A 39 3.07 -2.40 9.16
C GLU A 39 4.42 -2.73 8.51
N GLY A 40 5.36 -1.81 8.59
CA GLY A 40 6.70 -2.00 8.06
C GLY A 40 7.59 -0.79 8.23
N ARG A 41 8.78 -0.88 7.67
CA ARG A 41 9.76 0.21 7.59
C ARG A 41 10.05 0.54 6.13
N VAL A 42 10.53 1.75 5.90
CA VAL A 42 11.07 2.15 4.61
C VAL A 42 12.58 2.29 4.73
N PHE A 43 13.31 1.69 3.80
CA PHE A 43 14.78 1.66 3.80
C PHE A 43 15.32 2.34 2.54
N ASP A 44 16.43 3.03 2.69
CA ASP A 44 17.22 3.58 1.59
C ASP A 44 18.12 2.53 0.91
N GLY A 45 18.99 2.98 0.00
CA GLY A 45 19.92 2.12 -0.73
C GLY A 45 21.05 1.54 0.11
N ASP A 46 21.37 2.16 1.24
CA ASP A 46 22.39 1.70 2.19
C ASP A 46 21.79 0.76 3.26
N GLY A 47 20.48 0.56 3.23
CA GLY A 47 19.74 -0.26 4.17
C GLY A 47 19.42 0.44 5.49
N ALA A 48 19.59 1.76 5.55
CA ALA A 48 19.17 2.55 6.70
C ALA A 48 17.66 2.81 6.65
N ALA A 49 16.98 2.70 7.80
CA ALA A 49 15.57 3.04 7.89
C ALA A 49 15.40 4.57 7.83
N ILE A 50 14.43 5.01 7.03
CA ILE A 50 14.20 6.43 6.76
C ILE A 50 13.09 6.95 7.69
N PRO A 51 13.36 7.95 8.54
CA PRO A 51 12.32 8.71 9.23
C PRO A 51 11.60 9.63 8.24
N ASP A 52 10.44 10.14 8.59
CA ASP A 52 9.69 11.14 7.82
C ASP A 52 9.27 10.73 6.39
N VAL A 53 9.16 9.44 6.12
CA VAL A 53 8.50 8.96 4.90
C VAL A 53 6.99 9.05 5.08
N MET A 54 6.31 9.48 4.03
CA MET A 54 4.86 9.41 3.95
C MET A 54 4.46 8.24 3.06
N VAL A 55 3.64 7.36 3.61
CA VAL A 55 3.05 6.21 2.91
C VAL A 55 1.56 6.45 2.79
N GLU A 56 1.03 6.36 1.59
CA GLU A 56 -0.40 6.35 1.33
C GLU A 56 -0.79 4.98 0.80
N ILE A 57 -1.97 4.51 1.17
CA ILE A 57 -2.53 3.27 0.66
C ILE A 57 -3.93 3.48 0.09
N TRP A 58 -4.24 2.69 -0.93
CA TRP A 58 -5.56 2.59 -1.54
C TRP A 58 -5.93 1.13 -1.72
N GLN A 59 -7.14 0.75 -1.31
CA GLN A 59 -7.60 -0.62 -1.40
C GLN A 59 -9.12 -0.72 -1.59
N ALA A 60 -9.56 -1.85 -2.12
CA ALA A 60 -10.97 -2.21 -2.14
C ALA A 60 -11.47 -2.62 -0.73
N ASN A 61 -12.78 -2.65 -0.54
CA ASN A 61 -13.42 -3.21 0.65
C ASN A 61 -13.31 -4.76 0.66
N ALA A 62 -13.85 -5.41 1.70
CA ALA A 62 -13.82 -6.87 1.84
C ALA A 62 -14.52 -7.63 0.69
N TYR A 63 -15.41 -6.98 -0.03
CA TYR A 63 -16.11 -7.55 -1.20
C TYR A 63 -15.34 -7.34 -2.50
N GLY A 64 -14.23 -6.59 -2.51
CA GLY A 64 -13.46 -6.25 -3.69
C GLY A 64 -14.09 -5.12 -4.50
N ARG A 65 -14.73 -4.16 -3.84
CA ARG A 65 -15.24 -2.93 -4.46
C ARG A 65 -14.54 -1.71 -3.87
N TYR A 66 -14.10 -0.81 -4.77
CA TYR A 66 -13.55 0.48 -4.37
C TYR A 66 -14.67 1.48 -4.05
N ASN A 67 -14.46 2.31 -3.05
CA ASN A 67 -15.34 3.45 -2.78
C ASN A 67 -14.96 4.62 -3.71
N HIS A 68 -15.23 4.43 -5.00
CA HIS A 68 -14.92 5.40 -6.06
C HIS A 68 -16.05 5.44 -7.09
N PRO A 69 -16.42 6.61 -7.62
CA PRO A 69 -17.51 6.74 -8.59
C PRO A 69 -17.26 6.00 -9.91
N ASP A 70 -16.02 5.73 -10.28
CA ASP A 70 -15.67 4.97 -11.48
C ASP A 70 -15.73 3.45 -11.29
N ASP A 71 -15.80 2.96 -10.05
CA ASP A 71 -16.05 1.55 -9.78
C ASP A 71 -17.53 1.26 -10.00
N LYS A 72 -17.85 0.64 -11.13
CA LYS A 72 -19.21 0.31 -11.55
C LYS A 72 -19.65 -1.11 -11.15
N GLN A 73 -18.88 -1.80 -10.30
CA GLN A 73 -19.25 -3.12 -9.82
C GLN A 73 -20.56 -3.07 -9.02
N GLU A 74 -21.39 -4.12 -9.16
CA GLU A 74 -22.62 -4.29 -8.36
C GLU A 74 -22.37 -4.85 -6.96
N LYS A 75 -21.11 -5.22 -6.63
CA LYS A 75 -20.73 -5.70 -5.31
C LYS A 75 -21.12 -4.70 -4.20
N PRO A 76 -21.36 -5.14 -2.97
CA PRO A 76 -21.72 -4.25 -1.87
C PRO A 76 -20.68 -3.18 -1.62
N LEU A 77 -21.12 -1.93 -1.47
CA LEU A 77 -20.29 -0.85 -0.96
C LEU A 77 -20.38 -0.83 0.56
N ASP A 78 -19.24 -0.74 1.23
CA ASP A 78 -19.20 -0.47 2.67
C ASP A 78 -19.06 1.05 2.87
N PRO A 79 -20.13 1.76 3.29
CA PRO A 79 -20.10 3.21 3.45
C PRO A 79 -19.21 3.69 4.59
N MET A 80 -18.82 2.78 5.50
CA MET A 80 -17.93 3.06 6.61
C MET A 80 -16.46 2.82 6.29
N PHE A 81 -16.15 2.44 5.06
CA PHE A 81 -14.79 2.15 4.61
C PHE A 81 -14.46 2.93 3.34
N THR A 82 -13.61 3.94 3.48
CA THR A 82 -13.19 4.77 2.34
C THR A 82 -12.14 4.10 1.46
N GLY A 83 -11.41 3.13 1.99
CA GLY A 83 -10.36 2.41 1.28
C GLY A 83 -9.05 3.17 1.16
N TRP A 84 -8.97 4.40 1.64
CA TRP A 84 -7.78 5.24 1.57
C TRP A 84 -7.24 5.56 2.97
N GLY A 85 -5.91 5.52 3.10
CA GLY A 85 -5.24 5.88 4.33
C GLY A 85 -3.86 6.50 4.10
N ARG A 86 -3.36 7.19 5.12
CA ARG A 86 -2.04 7.82 5.13
C ARG A 86 -1.37 7.63 6.47
N SER A 87 -0.07 7.27 6.44
CA SER A 87 0.80 7.15 7.61
C SER A 87 2.12 7.83 7.33
N GLY A 88 2.62 8.59 8.28
CA GLY A 88 4.04 8.92 8.34
C GLY A 88 4.81 7.79 9.02
N THR A 89 6.13 7.70 8.81
CA THR A 89 7.00 6.87 9.66
C THR A 89 7.20 7.58 11.00
N ASP A 90 7.18 6.80 12.08
CA ASP A 90 7.42 7.27 13.45
C ASP A 90 8.92 7.43 13.75
N GLU A 91 9.28 7.75 15.01
CA GLU A 91 10.66 7.91 15.47
C GLU A 91 11.49 6.62 15.34
N GLN A 92 10.84 5.46 15.30
CA GLN A 92 11.46 4.16 15.05
C GLN A 92 11.43 3.77 13.57
N CYS A 93 11.06 4.71 12.69
CA CYS A 93 10.93 4.55 11.25
C CYS A 93 9.87 3.54 10.82
N PHE A 94 8.83 3.28 11.64
CA PHE A 94 7.70 2.42 11.29
C PHE A 94 6.53 3.22 10.74
N TYR A 95 5.87 2.66 9.73
CA TYR A 95 4.53 3.03 9.33
C TYR A 95 3.54 1.92 9.69
N SER A 96 2.29 2.26 9.88
CA SER A 96 1.25 1.26 10.13
C SER A 96 -0.14 1.72 9.70
N PHE A 97 -0.98 0.76 9.33
CA PHE A 97 -2.40 0.95 9.00
C PHE A 97 -3.25 -0.10 9.72
N GLU A 98 -4.30 0.34 10.39
CA GLU A 98 -5.36 -0.52 10.89
C GLU A 98 -6.47 -0.53 9.83
N THR A 99 -6.63 -1.67 9.14
CA THR A 99 -7.53 -1.78 8.00
C THR A 99 -8.24 -3.14 7.99
N ILE A 100 -8.78 -3.52 6.86
CA ILE A 100 -9.34 -4.83 6.59
C ILE A 100 -8.58 -5.52 5.47
N LYS A 101 -8.60 -6.85 5.41
CA LYS A 101 -8.12 -7.60 4.24
C LYS A 101 -9.09 -7.33 3.07
N PRO A 102 -8.62 -6.77 1.92
CA PRO A 102 -9.49 -6.51 0.78
C PRO A 102 -9.96 -7.81 0.12
N GLY A 103 -11.07 -7.72 -0.59
CA GLY A 103 -11.49 -8.77 -1.51
C GLY A 103 -10.79 -8.65 -2.88
N PRO A 104 -10.89 -9.69 -3.73
CA PRO A 104 -10.36 -9.68 -5.08
C PRO A 104 -11.14 -8.68 -5.96
N VAL A 105 -10.43 -8.03 -6.88
CA VAL A 105 -11.02 -7.03 -7.78
C VAL A 105 -10.94 -7.46 -9.24
N PRO A 106 -11.83 -6.97 -10.11
CA PRO A 106 -11.71 -7.20 -11.55
C PRO A 106 -10.38 -6.64 -12.08
N GLY A 107 -9.78 -7.38 -12.98
CA GLY A 107 -8.68 -6.91 -13.81
C GLY A 107 -9.16 -6.59 -15.23
N ASN A 108 -8.23 -6.32 -16.12
CA ASN A 108 -8.53 -6.19 -17.54
C ASN A 108 -8.86 -7.57 -18.15
N ASP A 109 -9.60 -7.57 -19.26
CA ASP A 109 -9.87 -8.78 -20.07
C ASP A 109 -10.49 -9.95 -19.28
N ALA A 110 -11.47 -9.65 -18.41
CA ALA A 110 -12.16 -10.62 -17.56
C ALA A 110 -11.25 -11.38 -16.58
N THR A 111 -10.05 -10.90 -16.34
CA THR A 111 -9.18 -11.45 -15.29
C THR A 111 -9.63 -10.99 -13.90
N VAL A 112 -9.13 -11.69 -12.87
CA VAL A 112 -9.34 -11.29 -11.48
C VAL A 112 -7.97 -11.03 -10.86
N GLN A 113 -7.83 -9.89 -10.22
CA GLN A 113 -6.65 -9.57 -9.42
C GLN A 113 -6.84 -10.08 -8.00
N ALA A 114 -5.79 -10.65 -7.44
CA ALA A 114 -5.77 -11.08 -6.04
C ALA A 114 -6.02 -9.90 -5.09
N PRO A 115 -6.48 -10.16 -3.87
CA PRO A 115 -6.50 -9.17 -2.81
C PRO A 115 -5.16 -8.44 -2.69
N HIS A 116 -5.19 -7.12 -2.82
CA HIS A 116 -3.99 -6.30 -2.78
C HIS A 116 -4.28 -4.89 -2.24
N VAL A 117 -3.22 -4.20 -1.87
CA VAL A 117 -3.25 -2.80 -1.47
C VAL A 117 -2.28 -2.03 -2.37
N ASP A 118 -2.76 -0.99 -3.03
CA ASP A 118 -1.91 -0.06 -3.77
C ASP A 118 -1.23 0.90 -2.79
N VAL A 119 0.05 1.20 -3.02
CA VAL A 119 0.88 1.99 -2.12
C VAL A 119 1.58 3.10 -2.90
N CYS A 120 1.51 4.32 -2.37
CA CYS A 120 2.26 5.46 -2.85
C CYS A 120 3.24 5.92 -1.76
N ILE A 121 4.50 6.09 -2.10
CA ILE A 121 5.57 6.47 -1.19
C ILE A 121 6.15 7.82 -1.60
N MET A 122 6.28 8.72 -0.63
CA MET A 122 6.91 10.03 -0.78
C MET A 122 7.93 10.23 0.34
N ALA A 123 9.15 10.60 -0.03
CA ALA A 123 10.23 10.87 0.93
C ALA A 123 11.09 12.04 0.45
N ARG A 124 11.83 12.64 1.38
CA ARG A 124 12.83 13.64 1.04
C ARG A 124 13.89 13.04 0.12
N GLY A 125 14.32 13.81 -0.88
CA GLY A 125 15.31 13.36 -1.87
C GLY A 125 14.70 12.66 -3.09
N MET A 126 13.45 12.19 -3.03
CA MET A 126 12.74 11.66 -4.18
C MET A 126 12.11 12.79 -4.98
N LEU A 127 12.41 12.87 -6.29
CA LEU A 127 11.81 13.85 -7.19
C LEU A 127 10.44 13.40 -7.72
N VAL A 128 10.18 12.10 -7.69
CA VAL A 128 8.93 11.47 -8.09
C VAL A 128 8.56 10.48 -7.00
N HIS A 129 7.28 10.44 -6.66
CA HIS A 129 6.75 9.41 -5.75
C HIS A 129 6.87 8.02 -6.39
N ALA A 130 6.94 6.99 -5.57
CA ALA A 130 7.03 5.62 -6.04
C ALA A 130 5.72 4.87 -5.76
N PHE A 131 5.25 4.10 -6.75
CA PHE A 131 4.08 3.24 -6.61
C PHE A 131 4.49 1.77 -6.50
N THR A 132 3.88 1.06 -5.56
CA THR A 132 4.01 -0.39 -5.42
C THR A 132 2.69 -1.01 -4.98
N ARG A 133 2.67 -2.34 -4.83
CA ARG A 133 1.53 -3.09 -4.31
C ARG A 133 1.94 -4.00 -3.17
N ILE A 134 1.04 -4.21 -2.24
CA ILE A 134 1.15 -5.21 -1.18
C ILE A 134 0.20 -6.36 -1.52
N TYR A 135 0.74 -7.56 -1.64
CA TYR A 135 0.01 -8.82 -1.69
C TYR A 135 0.17 -9.56 -0.36
N PHE A 136 -0.68 -10.52 -0.09
CA PHE A 136 -0.75 -11.22 1.18
C PHE A 136 -0.16 -12.64 1.06
N SER A 137 0.73 -13.04 1.98
CA SER A 137 1.46 -14.33 1.87
C SER A 137 0.59 -15.57 1.99
N ASP A 138 -0.60 -15.44 2.57
CA ASP A 138 -1.59 -16.50 2.75
C ASP A 138 -2.67 -16.51 1.65
N GLU A 139 -2.49 -15.71 0.59
CA GLU A 139 -3.49 -15.59 -0.48
C GLU A 139 -3.12 -16.45 -1.68
N GLN A 140 -3.91 -17.51 -1.91
CA GLN A 140 -3.68 -18.43 -3.03
C GLN A 140 -3.90 -17.76 -4.39
N ALA A 141 -4.77 -16.76 -4.48
CA ALA A 141 -5.05 -16.03 -5.72
C ALA A 141 -3.82 -15.32 -6.30
N ASN A 142 -2.75 -15.11 -5.50
CA ASN A 142 -1.47 -14.58 -5.97
C ASN A 142 -0.86 -15.42 -7.10
N GLU A 143 -1.15 -16.71 -7.16
CA GLU A 143 -0.62 -17.62 -8.18
C GLU A 143 -1.18 -17.33 -9.59
N SER A 144 -2.30 -16.64 -9.67
CA SER A 144 -2.99 -16.30 -10.92
C SER A 144 -3.13 -14.79 -11.16
N ASP A 145 -2.64 -13.96 -10.24
CA ASP A 145 -2.77 -12.49 -10.36
C ASP A 145 -1.96 -11.96 -11.56
N PRO A 146 -2.60 -11.29 -12.54
CA PRO A 146 -1.94 -10.87 -13.78
C PRO A 146 -0.86 -9.81 -13.55
N VAL A 147 -1.06 -8.91 -12.56
CA VAL A 147 -0.09 -7.84 -12.25
C VAL A 147 1.11 -8.42 -11.52
N LEU A 148 0.89 -9.25 -10.49
CA LEU A 148 1.97 -9.92 -9.78
C LEU A 148 2.80 -10.81 -10.71
N LEU A 149 2.15 -11.52 -11.65
CA LEU A 149 2.80 -12.39 -12.64
C LEU A 149 3.50 -11.61 -13.76
N SER A 150 3.19 -10.34 -13.99
CA SER A 150 3.93 -9.49 -14.92
C SER A 150 5.38 -9.31 -14.49
N VAL A 151 5.66 -9.35 -13.19
CA VAL A 151 7.02 -9.39 -12.63
C VAL A 151 7.63 -10.77 -12.84
N LYS A 152 8.38 -10.96 -13.95
CA LYS A 152 8.89 -12.29 -14.38
C LYS A 152 9.86 -12.91 -13.39
N ASN A 153 10.70 -12.11 -12.75
CA ASN A 153 11.67 -12.58 -11.77
C ASN A 153 11.00 -12.94 -10.44
N LYS A 154 10.97 -14.23 -10.10
CA LYS A 154 10.34 -14.74 -8.87
C LYS A 154 10.93 -14.15 -7.58
N LYS A 155 12.25 -13.84 -7.54
CA LYS A 155 12.88 -13.21 -6.38
C LYS A 155 12.35 -11.79 -6.20
N ARG A 156 12.27 -11.02 -7.30
CA ARG A 156 11.69 -9.66 -7.29
C ARG A 156 10.20 -9.69 -6.92
N ARG A 157 9.44 -10.64 -7.45
CA ARG A 157 8.02 -10.79 -7.12
C ARG A 157 7.76 -10.94 -5.61
N ARG A 158 8.66 -11.62 -4.88
CA ARG A 158 8.55 -11.80 -3.42
C ARG A 158 8.62 -10.48 -2.65
N THR A 159 9.25 -9.44 -3.20
CA THR A 159 9.31 -8.13 -2.57
C THR A 159 7.97 -7.39 -2.54
N LEU A 160 6.96 -7.92 -3.21
CA LEU A 160 5.59 -7.41 -3.21
C LEU A 160 4.67 -8.15 -2.21
N VAL A 161 5.18 -9.19 -1.51
CA VAL A 161 4.35 -10.05 -0.66
C VAL A 161 4.63 -9.77 0.81
N ALA A 162 3.61 -9.26 1.51
CA ALA A 162 3.65 -9.04 2.95
C ALA A 162 3.55 -10.37 3.70
N THR A 163 4.35 -10.53 4.74
CA THR A 163 4.38 -11.73 5.58
C THR A 163 3.31 -11.64 6.67
N ARG A 164 2.41 -12.62 6.69
CA ARG A 164 1.40 -12.77 7.73
C ARG A 164 2.03 -13.19 9.07
N GLY A 165 1.61 -12.55 10.12
CA GLY A 165 1.94 -12.88 11.51
C GLY A 165 0.79 -12.54 12.44
N GLU A 166 1.02 -12.68 13.73
CA GLU A 166 0.08 -12.30 14.78
C GLU A 166 0.80 -11.51 15.86
N LYS A 167 0.19 -10.45 16.35
CA LYS A 167 0.71 -9.61 17.43
C LYS A 167 -0.45 -9.11 18.27
N ASP A 168 -0.39 -9.35 19.59
CA ASP A 168 -1.41 -8.92 20.54
C ASP A 168 -2.84 -9.39 20.18
N GLY A 169 -2.97 -10.61 19.65
CA GLY A 169 -4.23 -11.19 19.19
C GLY A 169 -4.79 -10.60 17.90
N LYS A 170 -4.00 -9.79 17.19
CA LYS A 170 -4.36 -9.19 15.90
C LYS A 170 -3.55 -9.81 14.76
N VAL A 171 -4.20 -9.98 13.61
CA VAL A 171 -3.53 -10.36 12.37
C VAL A 171 -2.69 -9.19 11.87
N VAL A 172 -1.41 -9.43 11.65
CA VAL A 172 -0.46 -8.42 11.19
C VAL A 172 0.21 -8.90 9.89
N TYR A 173 0.26 -8.04 8.90
CA TYR A 173 1.03 -8.23 7.68
C TYR A 173 2.22 -7.28 7.68
N ARG A 174 3.41 -7.85 7.72
CA ARG A 174 4.65 -7.08 7.68
C ARG A 174 5.11 -6.89 6.24
N PHE A 175 5.29 -5.63 5.86
CA PHE A 175 5.76 -5.23 4.54
C PHE A 175 6.82 -4.14 4.65
N ASP A 176 8.09 -4.52 4.55
CA ASP A 176 9.20 -3.57 4.52
C ASP A 176 9.42 -3.10 3.07
N ILE A 177 9.56 -1.79 2.88
CA ILE A 177 9.78 -1.15 1.58
C ILE A 177 11.26 -0.79 1.45
N ARG A 178 11.92 -1.25 0.40
CA ARG A 178 13.29 -0.89 0.07
C ARG A 178 13.28 -0.05 -1.20
N LEU A 179 13.70 1.21 -1.06
CA LEU A 179 13.65 2.16 -2.17
C LEU A 179 14.72 1.87 -3.22
N GLN A 180 15.83 1.23 -2.82
CA GLN A 180 16.97 0.99 -3.69
C GLN A 180 17.85 -0.15 -3.13
N GLY A 181 18.73 -0.71 -3.98
CA GLY A 181 19.75 -1.68 -3.57
C GLY A 181 19.26 -3.12 -3.53
N ASP A 182 19.92 -3.95 -2.71
CA ASP A 182 19.61 -5.37 -2.61
C ASP A 182 18.19 -5.62 -2.07
N ASN A 183 17.43 -6.47 -2.79
CA ASN A 183 16.01 -6.74 -2.52
C ASN A 183 15.11 -5.50 -2.60
N GLU A 184 15.50 -4.53 -3.43
CA GLU A 184 14.66 -3.37 -3.78
C GLU A 184 13.23 -3.82 -4.08
N THR A 185 12.26 -3.14 -3.50
CA THR A 185 10.84 -3.37 -3.77
C THR A 185 10.55 -3.14 -5.26
N VAL A 186 9.69 -3.93 -5.86
CA VAL A 186 9.24 -3.65 -7.23
C VAL A 186 8.35 -2.41 -7.20
N PHE A 187 8.67 -1.43 -8.02
CA PHE A 187 7.82 -0.26 -8.26
C PHE A 187 7.23 -0.32 -9.67
N PHE A 188 6.06 0.27 -9.83
CA PHE A 188 5.30 0.31 -11.09
C PHE A 188 5.25 1.73 -11.63
N ASP A 189 5.39 1.88 -12.94
CA ASP A 189 5.06 3.11 -13.65
C ASP A 189 3.54 3.18 -13.83
N MET A 190 2.94 4.30 -13.39
CA MET A 190 1.50 4.56 -13.49
C MET A 190 1.23 5.87 -14.20
#